data_6e7e6d13ae7c115725d781b2dba29ea5
#
_entry.id   6e7e6d13ae7c115725d781b2dba29ea5
#
_cell.length_a   1.000
_cell.length_b   1.000
_cell.length_c   1.000
_cell.angle_alpha   90.00
_cell.angle_beta   90.00
_cell.angle_gamma   90.00
#
_symmetry.space_group_name_H-M   'P 1'
#
loop_
_entity.id
_entity.type
_entity.pdbx_description
1 polymer ?
#
loop_
_entity_poly.entity_id
_entity_poly.type
_entity_poly.pdbx_seq_one_letter_code
_entity_poly.pdbx_strand_id
1 'polypeptide(L)'
;MRTLVLALTLVLSLSISVPARAAVDETNAHRLNALGLFLGTGSGYDLGGTATRLHGIIMLTRMLGEEDAALSFDGPCPFSDVAAGKPSAYTGYAFAQGYTTGVSATTFNPGGALSFKHYVTFLLRALGYDDGAGDFTFAASLDKAVEIGMMTRASADCILQKQYALYRGDLVDLSVSALTTPLADGSATLAESLAKKGVFTWEEGRAQGLIGGGQEAYVHSSLRNTGAPKPEQSASSGAVSRVTKTYALPSGSVSADVITVDTSAPGVSVRAAMVNQKLGASAPFSSIVSASGADVIVNANFFAAYSGQDKFPVGHVMADGTFLYGVSGLTSFGFTGSGAVYVGRPAVFFYVRGGGNSWACYEMNSKAQGSDLSVVYTPAFGGSVPIKIDGTATTVADGVITDVRAVAAGETVAIPANGYVMVFGNDFTSTSWYREPAVGTSVTLTPGLTDSDTSGFPMEEITAMVSGGPRLVENGAICTTLEPGFQEARFTSAVTSRTALISLF
;
A
#
# COMPACT_ATOMS: atom_id res chain seq x y z
N MET A 1 -39.75 -10.55 58.89
CA MET A 1 -39.54 -11.07 57.55
C MET A 1 -40.15 -10.09 56.56
N ARG A 2 -39.32 -9.30 55.88
CA ARG A 2 -39.73 -8.39 54.79
C ARG A 2 -39.07 -8.88 53.52
N THR A 3 -39.88 -9.40 52.61
CA THR A 3 -39.49 -9.94 51.32
C THR A 3 -39.24 -8.77 50.37
N LEU A 4 -38.00 -8.59 49.89
CA LEU A 4 -37.63 -7.59 48.89
C LEU A 4 -37.82 -8.20 47.52
N VAL A 5 -38.76 -7.71 46.74
CA VAL A 5 -38.96 -8.10 45.33
C VAL A 5 -38.10 -7.20 44.47
N LEU A 6 -37.06 -7.73 43.85
CA LEU A 6 -36.21 -7.02 42.92
C LEU A 6 -36.80 -7.13 41.51
N ALA A 7 -37.36 -6.06 41.00
CA ALA A 7 -37.84 -5.99 39.62
C ALA A 7 -36.63 -5.73 38.70
N LEU A 8 -36.26 -6.75 37.92
CA LEU A 8 -35.24 -6.66 36.90
C LEU A 8 -35.85 -6.08 35.62
N THR A 9 -35.68 -4.79 35.38
CA THR A 9 -36.02 -4.18 34.09
C THR A 9 -34.97 -4.51 33.08
N LEU A 10 -35.27 -5.41 32.16
CA LEU A 10 -34.47 -5.77 30.98
C LEU A 10 -34.56 -4.60 29.96
N VAL A 11 -33.57 -3.72 29.92
CA VAL A 11 -33.43 -2.76 28.83
C VAL A 11 -32.87 -3.47 27.62
N LEU A 12 -33.75 -3.81 26.68
CA LEU A 12 -33.41 -4.36 25.39
C LEU A 12 -32.81 -3.20 24.53
N SER A 13 -31.51 -2.99 24.61
CA SER A 13 -30.82 -2.09 23.70
C SER A 13 -30.77 -2.75 22.31
N LEU A 14 -31.66 -2.30 21.43
CA LEU A 14 -31.64 -2.65 20.02
C LEU A 14 -30.40 -2.00 19.39
N SER A 15 -29.27 -2.69 19.40
CA SER A 15 -28.09 -2.28 18.66
C SER A 15 -28.39 -2.45 17.17
N ILE A 16 -28.77 -1.36 16.52
CA ILE A 16 -28.78 -1.31 15.06
C ILE A 16 -27.30 -1.42 14.65
N SER A 17 -26.89 -2.62 14.28
CA SER A 17 -25.59 -2.83 13.64
C SER A 17 -25.65 -2.17 12.26
N VAL A 18 -25.11 -0.95 12.17
CA VAL A 18 -24.73 -0.36 10.90
C VAL A 18 -23.68 -1.32 10.31
N PRO A 19 -23.89 -1.89 9.11
CA PRO A 19 -22.89 -2.77 8.53
C PRO A 19 -21.57 -2.02 8.46
N ALA A 20 -20.52 -2.57 9.05
CA ALA A 20 -19.18 -2.03 8.97
C ALA A 20 -18.83 -1.88 7.48
N ARG A 21 -18.75 -0.63 7.01
CA ARG A 21 -18.37 -0.30 5.65
C ARG A 21 -16.96 -0.87 5.44
N ALA A 22 -16.77 -1.68 4.41
CA ALA A 22 -15.45 -2.15 4.00
C ALA A 22 -14.50 -0.97 3.95
N ALA A 23 -13.26 -1.15 4.43
CA ALA A 23 -12.24 -0.09 4.37
C ALA A 23 -12.20 0.47 2.94
N VAL A 24 -12.42 1.77 2.81
CA VAL A 24 -12.47 2.41 1.49
C VAL A 24 -11.06 2.35 0.92
N ASP A 25 -10.92 1.87 -0.30
CA ASP A 25 -9.64 1.83 -1.01
C ASP A 25 -9.17 3.28 -1.28
N GLU A 26 -8.06 3.67 -0.67
CA GLU A 26 -7.49 5.01 -0.81
C GLU A 26 -6.41 5.09 -1.91
N THR A 27 -6.16 4.00 -2.64
CA THR A 27 -5.09 3.93 -3.65
C THR A 27 -5.19 5.08 -4.67
N ASN A 28 -6.34 5.27 -5.27
CA ASN A 28 -6.54 6.31 -6.26
C ASN A 28 -6.49 7.72 -5.65
N ALA A 29 -6.94 7.89 -4.41
CA ALA A 29 -6.81 9.15 -3.69
C ALA A 29 -5.34 9.51 -3.46
N HIS A 30 -4.50 8.54 -3.09
CA HIS A 30 -3.06 8.72 -2.94
C HIS A 30 -2.37 9.07 -4.27
N ARG A 31 -2.74 8.40 -5.37
CA ARG A 31 -2.23 8.70 -6.72
C ARG A 31 -2.50 10.15 -7.12
N LEU A 32 -3.74 10.61 -6.96
CA LEU A 32 -4.13 11.98 -7.29
C LEU A 32 -3.53 13.00 -6.32
N ASN A 33 -3.42 12.66 -5.03
CA ASN A 33 -2.80 13.52 -4.03
C ASN A 33 -1.31 13.73 -4.30
N ALA A 34 -0.59 12.69 -4.69
CA ALA A 34 0.84 12.77 -5.04
C ALA A 34 1.12 13.75 -6.20
N LEU A 35 0.13 13.98 -7.07
CA LEU A 35 0.20 14.93 -8.18
C LEU A 35 -0.45 16.30 -7.85
N GLY A 36 -0.93 16.51 -6.61
CA GLY A 36 -1.65 17.72 -6.23
C GLY A 36 -3.07 17.82 -6.80
N LEU A 37 -3.58 16.78 -7.46
CA LEU A 37 -4.88 16.77 -8.13
C LEU A 37 -6.06 16.49 -7.18
N PHE A 38 -5.77 16.02 -5.95
CA PHE A 38 -6.77 15.78 -4.90
C PHE A 38 -6.17 16.03 -3.51
N LEU A 39 -6.71 16.96 -2.72
CA LEU A 39 -6.10 17.40 -1.45
C LEU A 39 -6.71 16.76 -0.19
N GLY A 40 -7.86 16.11 -0.31
CA GLY A 40 -8.57 15.57 0.86
C GLY A 40 -9.22 16.68 1.73
N THR A 41 -9.32 16.44 3.04
CA THR A 41 -10.05 17.29 4.01
C THR A 41 -9.19 17.80 5.17
N GLY A 42 -7.88 17.63 5.13
CA GLY A 42 -6.98 17.95 6.27
C GLY A 42 -6.94 16.89 7.37
N SER A 43 -7.97 16.05 7.51
CA SER A 43 -8.01 14.89 8.42
C SER A 43 -8.03 13.54 7.68
N GLY A 44 -7.75 13.54 6.39
CA GLY A 44 -7.79 12.38 5.50
C GLY A 44 -8.60 12.67 4.25
N TYR A 45 -8.95 11.63 3.49
CA TYR A 45 -9.62 11.80 2.19
C TYR A 45 -11.15 11.84 2.28
N ASP A 46 -11.75 11.36 3.37
CA ASP A 46 -13.20 11.26 3.56
C ASP A 46 -13.92 10.63 2.35
N LEU A 47 -13.35 9.56 1.79
CA LEU A 47 -13.87 8.90 0.59
C LEU A 47 -15.28 8.34 0.78
N GLY A 48 -15.66 8.13 2.04
CA GLY A 48 -17.00 7.71 2.44
C GLY A 48 -18.05 8.81 2.45
N GLY A 49 -17.67 10.06 2.41
CA GLY A 49 -18.57 11.21 2.38
C GLY A 49 -19.30 11.33 1.03
N THR A 50 -20.52 11.85 1.06
CA THR A 50 -21.28 12.17 -0.18
C THR A 50 -20.66 13.36 -0.87
N ALA A 51 -20.59 13.31 -2.22
CA ALA A 51 -20.11 14.42 -3.02
C ALA A 51 -21.27 15.36 -3.39
N THR A 52 -21.04 16.67 -3.27
CA THR A 52 -21.95 17.69 -3.80
C THR A 52 -21.58 18.10 -5.21
N ARG A 53 -22.47 18.78 -5.93
CA ARG A 53 -22.18 19.31 -7.26
C ARG A 53 -21.02 20.29 -7.26
N LEU A 54 -20.89 21.12 -6.22
CA LEU A 54 -19.74 22.01 -6.08
C LEU A 54 -18.45 21.23 -5.86
N HIS A 55 -18.46 20.14 -5.07
CA HIS A 55 -17.30 19.26 -4.92
C HIS A 55 -16.86 18.68 -6.27
N GLY A 56 -17.80 18.31 -7.16
CA GLY A 56 -17.48 17.82 -8.49
C GLY A 56 -16.75 18.85 -9.37
N ILE A 57 -17.17 20.11 -9.32
CA ILE A 57 -16.49 21.20 -10.08
C ILE A 57 -15.11 21.50 -9.49
N ILE A 58 -14.98 21.59 -8.16
CA ILE A 58 -13.67 21.81 -7.51
C ILE A 58 -12.71 20.67 -7.86
N MET A 59 -13.18 19.42 -7.81
CA MET A 59 -12.36 18.27 -8.18
C MET A 59 -11.94 18.31 -9.66
N LEU A 60 -12.86 18.64 -10.55
CA LEU A 60 -12.59 18.74 -11.97
C LEU A 60 -11.54 19.81 -12.30
N THR A 61 -11.74 21.04 -11.81
CA THR A 61 -10.81 22.16 -12.06
C THR A 61 -9.42 21.89 -11.49
N ARG A 62 -9.35 21.27 -10.31
CA ARG A 62 -8.08 20.85 -9.70
C ARG A 62 -7.40 19.75 -10.52
N MET A 63 -8.14 18.71 -10.90
CA MET A 63 -7.63 17.63 -11.75
C MET A 63 -7.07 18.15 -13.08
N LEU A 64 -7.69 19.16 -13.67
CA LEU A 64 -7.23 19.77 -14.93
C LEU A 64 -6.06 20.75 -14.75
N GLY A 65 -5.60 21.00 -13.50
CA GLY A 65 -4.56 21.99 -13.19
C GLY A 65 -5.05 23.44 -13.35
N GLU A 66 -6.36 23.67 -13.30
CA GLU A 66 -7.01 24.94 -13.56
C GLU A 66 -7.55 25.61 -12.30
N GLU A 67 -7.19 25.12 -11.10
CA GLU A 67 -7.70 25.65 -9.82
C GLU A 67 -7.34 27.13 -9.62
N ASP A 68 -6.10 27.52 -9.90
CA ASP A 68 -5.67 28.92 -9.76
C ASP A 68 -6.41 29.84 -10.75
N ALA A 69 -6.62 29.38 -11.98
CA ALA A 69 -7.40 30.09 -12.98
C ALA A 69 -8.87 30.23 -12.54
N ALA A 70 -9.45 29.17 -11.97
CA ALA A 70 -10.81 29.20 -11.45
C ALA A 70 -10.95 30.12 -10.24
N LEU A 71 -10.00 30.13 -9.32
CA LEU A 71 -10.00 31.01 -8.14
C LEU A 71 -9.77 32.48 -8.48
N SER A 72 -9.05 32.77 -9.58
CA SER A 72 -8.78 34.11 -10.09
C SER A 72 -9.82 34.59 -11.11
N PHE A 73 -10.86 33.78 -11.39
CA PHE A 73 -11.87 34.10 -12.36
C PHE A 73 -12.76 35.26 -11.90
N ASP A 74 -12.74 36.37 -12.64
CA ASP A 74 -13.52 37.59 -12.40
C ASP A 74 -14.72 37.74 -13.36
N GLY A 75 -14.92 36.78 -14.25
CA GLY A 75 -16.05 36.76 -15.16
C GLY A 75 -17.40 36.47 -14.47
N PRO A 76 -18.52 36.66 -15.19
CA PRO A 76 -19.83 36.48 -14.61
C PRO A 76 -20.11 35.00 -14.26
N CYS A 77 -20.66 34.77 -13.06
CA CYS A 77 -21.32 33.52 -12.72
C CYS A 77 -22.80 33.62 -12.99
N PRO A 78 -23.41 32.84 -13.93
CA PRO A 78 -24.81 32.98 -14.26
C PRO A 78 -25.76 32.42 -13.20
N PHE A 79 -25.26 31.73 -12.19
CA PHE A 79 -26.04 30.98 -11.22
C PHE A 79 -26.35 31.81 -9.96
N SER A 80 -27.62 32.16 -9.79
CA SER A 80 -28.09 33.00 -8.68
C SER A 80 -28.12 32.31 -7.32
N ASP A 81 -28.05 30.96 -7.29
CA ASP A 81 -28.07 30.12 -6.10
C ASP A 81 -26.66 29.76 -5.58
N VAL A 82 -25.63 30.32 -6.18
CA VAL A 82 -24.23 30.10 -5.76
C VAL A 82 -23.76 31.27 -4.93
N ALA A 83 -23.21 30.96 -3.73
CA ALA A 83 -22.66 31.98 -2.84
C ALA A 83 -21.48 32.72 -3.51
N ALA A 84 -21.39 34.02 -3.28
CA ALA A 84 -20.29 34.85 -3.74
C ALA A 84 -18.93 34.39 -3.17
N GLY A 85 -17.86 34.71 -3.87
CA GLY A 85 -16.48 34.33 -3.52
C GLY A 85 -16.05 33.03 -4.21
N LYS A 86 -15.31 32.17 -3.49
CA LYS A 86 -14.78 30.94 -4.11
C LYS A 86 -15.83 30.07 -4.82
N PRO A 87 -17.01 29.80 -4.26
CA PRO A 87 -18.01 28.99 -4.97
C PRO A 87 -18.41 29.60 -6.33
N SER A 88 -18.66 30.92 -6.39
CA SER A 88 -19.01 31.58 -7.66
C SER A 88 -17.85 31.64 -8.64
N ALA A 89 -16.61 31.76 -8.16
CA ALA A 89 -15.40 31.72 -9.00
C ALA A 89 -15.27 30.35 -9.68
N TYR A 90 -15.33 29.25 -8.92
CA TYR A 90 -15.28 27.90 -9.49
C TYR A 90 -16.42 27.61 -10.48
N THR A 91 -17.65 27.97 -10.14
CA THR A 91 -18.81 27.64 -10.98
C THR A 91 -18.90 28.54 -12.20
N GLY A 92 -18.54 29.83 -12.07
CA GLY A 92 -18.46 30.78 -13.18
C GLY A 92 -17.37 30.38 -14.18
N TYR A 93 -16.20 30.03 -13.67
CA TYR A 93 -15.10 29.49 -14.49
C TYR A 93 -15.53 28.23 -15.25
N ALA A 94 -16.07 27.23 -14.52
CA ALA A 94 -16.51 25.98 -15.13
C ALA A 94 -17.63 26.18 -16.18
N PHE A 95 -18.48 27.17 -15.98
CA PHE A 95 -19.47 27.57 -16.99
C PHE A 95 -18.80 28.19 -18.22
N ALA A 96 -17.84 29.10 -18.01
CA ALA A 96 -17.11 29.75 -19.11
C ALA A 96 -16.28 28.76 -19.93
N GLN A 97 -15.76 27.72 -19.31
CA GLN A 97 -15.02 26.63 -19.98
C GLN A 97 -15.94 25.55 -20.59
N GLY A 98 -17.26 25.68 -20.43
CA GLY A 98 -18.20 24.68 -20.95
C GLY A 98 -18.29 23.37 -20.13
N TYR A 99 -17.63 23.24 -18.97
CA TYR A 99 -17.70 22.02 -18.17
C TYR A 99 -19.07 21.81 -17.53
N THR A 100 -19.82 22.87 -17.32
CA THR A 100 -21.18 22.81 -16.79
C THR A 100 -22.12 23.83 -17.46
N THR A 101 -23.39 23.45 -17.61
CA THR A 101 -24.46 24.35 -18.03
C THR A 101 -25.44 24.65 -16.88
N GLY A 102 -25.13 24.21 -15.65
CA GLY A 102 -26.05 24.28 -14.52
C GLY A 102 -27.10 23.16 -14.53
N VAL A 103 -28.09 23.28 -13.66
CA VAL A 103 -29.33 22.49 -13.70
C VAL A 103 -30.43 23.28 -14.45
N SER A 104 -30.21 24.58 -14.61
CA SER A 104 -30.94 25.49 -15.47
C SER A 104 -30.02 26.66 -15.85
N ALA A 105 -30.47 27.55 -16.70
CA ALA A 105 -29.71 28.73 -17.12
C ALA A 105 -29.22 29.63 -15.94
N THR A 106 -29.91 29.58 -14.79
CA THR A 106 -29.64 30.45 -13.62
C THR A 106 -29.45 29.71 -12.32
N THR A 107 -29.46 28.37 -12.37
CA THR A 107 -29.36 27.52 -11.16
C THR A 107 -28.28 26.45 -11.32
N PHE A 108 -27.37 26.36 -10.38
CA PHE A 108 -26.32 25.34 -10.32
C PHE A 108 -26.63 24.21 -9.34
N ASN A 109 -27.29 24.52 -8.21
CA ASN A 109 -27.53 23.66 -7.06
C ASN A 109 -26.23 23.17 -6.37
N PRO A 110 -25.39 24.06 -5.85
CA PRO A 110 -24.04 23.73 -5.37
C PRO A 110 -24.03 22.70 -4.24
N GLY A 111 -25.00 22.74 -3.31
CA GLY A 111 -25.18 21.81 -2.20
C GLY A 111 -25.91 20.52 -2.58
N GLY A 112 -26.48 20.44 -3.76
CA GLY A 112 -27.18 19.25 -4.21
C GLY A 112 -26.27 18.04 -4.38
N ALA A 113 -26.78 16.82 -4.11
CA ALA A 113 -26.03 15.60 -4.30
C ALA A 113 -25.55 15.47 -5.75
N LEU A 114 -24.26 15.19 -5.93
CA LEU A 114 -23.69 14.91 -7.23
C LEU A 114 -24.09 13.49 -7.65
N SER A 115 -24.67 13.33 -8.84
CA SER A 115 -24.95 12.00 -9.38
C SER A 115 -23.84 11.54 -10.32
N PHE A 116 -23.76 10.23 -10.55
CA PHE A 116 -22.84 9.64 -11.54
C PHE A 116 -22.99 10.29 -12.92
N LYS A 117 -24.21 10.49 -13.41
CA LYS A 117 -24.45 11.13 -14.71
C LYS A 117 -23.91 12.56 -14.75
N HIS A 118 -24.07 13.34 -13.70
CA HIS A 118 -23.54 14.70 -13.65
C HIS A 118 -22.00 14.72 -13.71
N TYR A 119 -21.35 13.90 -12.88
CA TYR A 119 -19.90 13.90 -12.86
C TYR A 119 -19.29 13.33 -14.13
N VAL A 120 -19.83 12.23 -14.63
CA VAL A 120 -19.42 11.66 -15.93
C VAL A 120 -19.61 12.68 -17.07
N THR A 121 -20.69 13.46 -17.08
CA THR A 121 -20.88 14.54 -18.07
C THR A 121 -19.77 15.60 -17.97
N PHE A 122 -19.36 15.99 -16.76
CA PHE A 122 -18.24 16.93 -16.59
C PHE A 122 -16.94 16.33 -17.14
N LEU A 123 -16.66 15.06 -16.86
CA LEU A 123 -15.47 14.36 -17.35
C LEU A 123 -15.48 14.18 -18.87
N LEU A 124 -16.62 13.84 -19.49
CA LEU A 124 -16.74 13.73 -20.94
C LEU A 124 -16.44 15.07 -21.63
N ARG A 125 -16.95 16.17 -21.10
CA ARG A 125 -16.63 17.51 -21.60
C ARG A 125 -15.16 17.87 -21.45
N ALA A 126 -14.54 17.50 -20.32
CA ALA A 126 -13.10 17.69 -20.12
C ALA A 126 -12.24 16.82 -21.05
N LEU A 127 -12.77 15.68 -21.51
CA LEU A 127 -12.16 14.83 -22.55
C LEU A 127 -12.35 15.38 -23.96
N GLY A 128 -13.14 16.46 -24.14
CA GLY A 128 -13.38 17.10 -25.42
C GLY A 128 -14.62 16.63 -26.14
N TYR A 129 -15.50 15.84 -25.51
CA TYR A 129 -16.81 15.49 -26.07
C TYR A 129 -17.83 16.60 -25.81
N ASP A 130 -18.65 16.94 -26.79
CA ASP A 130 -19.63 18.02 -26.74
C ASP A 130 -21.07 17.47 -26.89
N ASP A 131 -21.84 17.53 -25.81
CA ASP A 131 -23.25 17.13 -25.80
C ASP A 131 -24.14 18.14 -26.60
N GLY A 132 -23.70 19.38 -26.76
CA GLY A 132 -24.33 20.36 -27.63
C GLY A 132 -24.14 20.06 -29.13
N ALA A 133 -22.99 19.49 -29.50
CA ALA A 133 -22.70 19.03 -30.86
C ALA A 133 -23.32 17.64 -31.17
N GLY A 134 -23.80 16.93 -30.14
CA GLY A 134 -24.45 15.64 -30.29
C GLY A 134 -23.57 14.42 -30.09
N ASP A 135 -22.37 14.58 -29.55
CA ASP A 135 -21.46 13.45 -29.24
C ASP A 135 -22.07 12.49 -28.23
N PHE A 136 -22.88 13.01 -27.31
CA PHE A 136 -23.66 12.26 -26.34
C PHE A 136 -24.85 13.09 -25.83
N THR A 137 -25.70 12.49 -25.00
CA THR A 137 -26.73 13.21 -24.24
C THR A 137 -26.52 12.99 -22.74
N PHE A 138 -26.99 13.90 -21.89
CA PHE A 138 -26.93 13.71 -20.43
C PHE A 138 -27.57 12.38 -20.01
N ALA A 139 -28.68 11.98 -20.65
CA ALA A 139 -29.35 10.71 -20.34
C ALA A 139 -28.44 9.50 -20.64
N ALA A 140 -27.66 9.55 -21.73
CA ALA A 140 -26.77 8.50 -22.20
C ALA A 140 -25.31 8.70 -21.82
N SER A 141 -24.99 9.60 -20.89
CA SER A 141 -23.61 9.90 -20.49
C SER A 141 -22.84 8.67 -19.97
N LEU A 142 -23.51 7.76 -19.23
CA LEU A 142 -22.90 6.53 -18.78
C LEU A 142 -22.63 5.55 -19.92
N ASP A 143 -23.50 5.49 -20.93
CA ASP A 143 -23.30 4.67 -22.13
C ASP A 143 -22.11 5.19 -22.95
N LYS A 144 -21.97 6.50 -23.07
CA LYS A 144 -20.81 7.12 -23.73
C LYS A 144 -19.52 6.82 -22.96
N ALA A 145 -19.55 6.89 -21.63
CA ALA A 145 -18.39 6.51 -20.80
C ALA A 145 -17.98 5.04 -21.00
N VAL A 146 -18.95 4.15 -21.22
CA VAL A 146 -18.67 2.74 -21.56
C VAL A 146 -18.10 2.61 -22.96
N GLU A 147 -18.68 3.31 -23.95
CA GLU A 147 -18.23 3.30 -25.33
C GLU A 147 -16.74 3.67 -25.47
N ILE A 148 -16.31 4.70 -24.74
CA ILE A 148 -14.92 5.17 -24.77
C ILE A 148 -13.99 4.42 -23.78
N GLY A 149 -14.47 3.38 -23.11
CA GLY A 149 -13.70 2.57 -22.16
C GLY A 149 -13.42 3.23 -20.80
N MET A 150 -13.99 4.41 -20.51
CA MET A 150 -13.82 5.08 -19.22
C MET A 150 -14.58 4.37 -18.09
N MET A 151 -15.60 3.58 -18.39
CA MET A 151 -16.41 2.84 -17.41
C MET A 151 -16.74 1.44 -17.93
N THR A 152 -16.82 0.46 -17.02
CA THR A 152 -17.32 -0.87 -17.42
C THR A 152 -18.82 -0.89 -17.61
N ARG A 153 -19.34 -1.70 -18.55
CA ARG A 153 -20.78 -1.88 -18.77
C ARG A 153 -21.49 -2.31 -17.49
N ALA A 154 -20.91 -3.27 -16.76
CA ALA A 154 -21.47 -3.74 -15.50
C ALA A 154 -21.64 -2.61 -14.46
N SER A 155 -20.71 -1.65 -14.40
CA SER A 155 -20.82 -0.47 -13.53
C SER A 155 -21.96 0.45 -13.96
N ALA A 156 -22.06 0.75 -15.24
CA ALA A 156 -23.13 1.59 -15.77
C ALA A 156 -24.52 0.97 -15.48
N ASP A 157 -24.69 -0.32 -15.76
CA ASP A 157 -25.94 -1.05 -15.50
C ASP A 157 -26.29 -1.07 -14.01
N CYS A 158 -25.32 -1.31 -13.17
CA CYS A 158 -25.49 -1.34 -11.70
C CYS A 158 -25.94 0.03 -11.17
N ILE A 159 -25.31 1.13 -11.62
CA ILE A 159 -25.65 2.51 -11.24
C ILE A 159 -27.08 2.85 -11.71
N LEU A 160 -27.44 2.49 -12.94
CA LEU A 160 -28.76 2.77 -13.50
C LEU A 160 -29.88 2.00 -12.79
N GLN A 161 -29.64 0.73 -12.45
CA GLN A 161 -30.64 -0.13 -11.78
C GLN A 161 -30.88 0.24 -10.34
N LYS A 162 -29.82 0.58 -9.58
CA LYS A 162 -29.87 0.77 -8.14
C LYS A 162 -29.84 2.24 -7.70
N GLN A 163 -29.65 3.18 -8.62
CA GLN A 163 -29.60 4.62 -8.35
C GLN A 163 -28.67 5.00 -7.17
N TYR A 164 -27.47 4.46 -7.16
CA TYR A 164 -26.51 4.74 -6.12
C TYR A 164 -26.18 6.22 -5.99
N ALA A 165 -26.03 6.70 -4.75
CA ALA A 165 -25.41 7.98 -4.48
C ALA A 165 -23.93 7.95 -4.86
N LEU A 166 -23.42 9.03 -5.43
CA LEU A 166 -22.01 9.19 -5.70
C LEU A 166 -21.29 9.66 -4.43
N TYR A 167 -20.30 8.89 -4.02
CA TYR A 167 -19.44 9.21 -2.90
C TYR A 167 -18.12 9.84 -3.36
N ARG A 168 -17.39 10.47 -2.45
CA ARG A 168 -16.09 11.08 -2.77
C ARG A 168 -15.08 10.06 -3.32
N GLY A 169 -15.15 8.79 -2.88
CA GLY A 169 -14.35 7.71 -3.45
C GLY A 169 -14.67 7.44 -4.91
N ASP A 170 -15.95 7.39 -5.29
CA ASP A 170 -16.35 7.22 -6.69
C ASP A 170 -15.90 8.40 -7.55
N LEU A 171 -15.93 9.63 -7.01
CA LEU A 171 -15.45 10.83 -7.70
C LEU A 171 -13.94 10.71 -7.99
N VAL A 172 -13.14 10.26 -7.03
CA VAL A 172 -11.70 10.01 -7.18
C VAL A 172 -11.44 8.93 -8.25
N ASP A 173 -12.14 7.80 -8.17
CA ASP A 173 -11.97 6.67 -9.08
C ASP A 173 -12.36 7.01 -10.53
N LEU A 174 -13.46 7.72 -10.71
CA LEU A 174 -13.88 8.25 -12.01
C LEU A 174 -12.85 9.23 -12.59
N SER A 175 -12.23 10.04 -11.75
CA SER A 175 -11.18 10.98 -12.17
C SER A 175 -9.94 10.24 -12.68
N VAL A 176 -9.50 9.18 -12.00
CA VAL A 176 -8.39 8.32 -12.47
C VAL A 176 -8.74 7.67 -13.80
N SER A 177 -9.97 7.16 -13.93
CA SER A 177 -10.41 6.57 -15.19
C SER A 177 -10.42 7.59 -16.34
N ALA A 178 -10.87 8.82 -16.10
CA ALA A 178 -10.83 9.90 -17.10
C ALA A 178 -9.38 10.26 -17.47
N LEU A 179 -8.47 10.33 -16.50
CA LEU A 179 -7.05 10.65 -16.74
C LEU A 179 -6.38 9.63 -17.68
N THR A 180 -6.74 8.36 -17.58
CA THR A 180 -6.19 7.29 -18.44
C THR A 180 -6.97 7.08 -19.74
N THR A 181 -8.06 7.84 -19.96
CA THR A 181 -8.90 7.76 -21.18
C THR A 181 -8.33 8.68 -22.27
N PRO A 182 -8.32 8.25 -23.55
CA PRO A 182 -7.98 9.12 -24.67
C PRO A 182 -8.93 10.30 -24.81
N LEU A 183 -8.40 11.45 -25.21
CA LEU A 183 -9.17 12.62 -25.61
C LEU A 183 -10.07 12.28 -26.82
N ALA A 184 -11.14 13.05 -27.03
CA ALA A 184 -12.09 12.84 -28.11
C ALA A 184 -11.45 12.87 -29.51
N ASP A 185 -10.35 13.61 -29.67
CA ASP A 185 -9.57 13.69 -30.92
C ASP A 185 -8.55 12.53 -31.08
N GLY A 186 -8.43 11.66 -30.08
CA GLY A 186 -7.50 10.53 -30.08
C GLY A 186 -6.02 10.90 -30.01
N SER A 187 -5.66 12.15 -29.77
CA SER A 187 -4.27 12.65 -29.82
C SER A 187 -3.39 12.12 -28.68
N ALA A 188 -3.97 11.93 -27.49
CA ALA A 188 -3.29 11.50 -26.28
C ALA A 188 -4.32 11.11 -25.22
N THR A 189 -3.89 10.51 -24.10
CA THR A 189 -4.75 10.42 -22.90
C THR A 189 -4.86 11.79 -22.23
N LEU A 190 -5.89 11.97 -21.39
CA LEU A 190 -6.02 13.21 -20.60
C LEU A 190 -4.76 13.45 -19.74
N ALA A 191 -4.22 12.42 -19.08
CA ALA A 191 -3.01 12.54 -18.28
C ALA A 191 -1.80 13.00 -19.12
N GLU A 192 -1.60 12.44 -20.30
CA GLU A 192 -0.52 12.87 -21.20
C GLU A 192 -0.68 14.32 -21.66
N SER A 193 -1.92 14.74 -21.96
CA SER A 193 -2.23 16.13 -22.28
C SER A 193 -1.91 17.08 -21.13
N LEU A 194 -2.26 16.70 -19.88
CA LEU A 194 -1.96 17.48 -18.68
C LEU A 194 -0.47 17.54 -18.39
N ALA A 195 0.26 16.45 -18.55
CA ALA A 195 1.73 16.45 -18.43
C ALA A 195 2.37 17.36 -19.49
N LYS A 196 1.87 17.36 -20.73
CA LYS A 196 2.32 18.26 -21.79
C LYS A 196 2.04 19.73 -21.45
N LYS A 197 0.93 20.03 -20.76
CA LYS A 197 0.60 21.37 -20.25
C LYS A 197 1.43 21.77 -18.99
N GLY A 198 2.17 20.84 -18.39
CA GLY A 198 2.99 21.11 -17.21
C GLY A 198 2.22 21.07 -15.88
N VAL A 199 1.03 20.46 -15.84
CA VAL A 199 0.25 20.25 -14.59
C VAL A 199 1.01 19.35 -13.62
N PHE A 200 1.68 18.35 -14.14
CA PHE A 200 2.65 17.50 -13.48
C PHE A 200 3.66 16.99 -14.52
N THR A 201 4.78 16.44 -14.08
CA THR A 201 5.81 15.95 -15.01
C THR A 201 5.45 14.57 -15.59
N TRP A 202 6.02 14.23 -16.74
CA TRP A 202 5.88 12.89 -17.32
C TRP A 202 6.37 11.78 -16.38
N GLU A 203 7.41 12.05 -15.60
CA GLU A 203 7.95 11.11 -14.63
C GLU A 203 6.97 10.87 -13.49
N GLU A 204 6.40 11.92 -12.92
CA GLU A 204 5.38 11.82 -11.88
C GLU A 204 4.13 11.09 -12.39
N GLY A 205 3.65 11.40 -13.60
CA GLY A 205 2.51 10.70 -14.20
C GLY A 205 2.76 9.20 -14.39
N ARG A 206 3.97 8.81 -14.81
CA ARG A 206 4.37 7.39 -14.90
C ARG A 206 4.51 6.74 -13.53
N ALA A 207 5.09 7.44 -12.56
CA ALA A 207 5.23 6.92 -11.19
C ALA A 207 3.88 6.63 -10.54
N GLN A 208 2.83 7.36 -10.92
CA GLN A 208 1.47 7.11 -10.47
C GLN A 208 0.68 6.15 -11.40
N GLY A 209 1.30 5.61 -12.45
CA GLY A 209 0.67 4.69 -13.41
C GLY A 209 -0.42 5.34 -14.27
N LEU A 210 -0.49 6.67 -14.35
CA LEU A 210 -1.47 7.40 -15.16
C LEU A 210 -0.99 7.60 -16.62
N ILE A 211 0.29 7.43 -16.87
CA ILE A 211 0.92 7.49 -18.19
C ILE A 211 1.67 6.19 -18.45
N GLY A 212 1.37 5.55 -19.59
CA GLY A 212 2.00 4.29 -20.00
C GLY A 212 1.47 3.03 -19.32
N GLY A 213 0.50 3.15 -18.40
CA GLY A 213 -0.13 2.04 -17.67
C GLY A 213 -1.36 1.42 -18.37
N GLY A 214 -1.79 1.97 -19.50
CA GLY A 214 -3.04 1.56 -20.15
C GLY A 214 -4.28 2.25 -19.56
N GLN A 215 -5.42 2.10 -20.24
CA GLN A 215 -6.69 2.70 -19.82
C GLN A 215 -7.31 1.95 -18.64
N GLU A 216 -7.70 2.68 -17.59
CA GLU A 216 -8.32 2.14 -16.38
C GLU A 216 -9.83 2.45 -16.37
N ALA A 217 -10.66 1.48 -16.76
CA ALA A 217 -12.11 1.64 -16.71
C ALA A 217 -12.64 1.68 -15.27
N TYR A 218 -13.51 2.64 -14.96
CA TYR A 218 -14.17 2.72 -13.66
C TYR A 218 -15.02 1.46 -13.39
N VAL A 219 -14.79 0.87 -12.21
CA VAL A 219 -15.59 -0.22 -11.65
C VAL A 219 -16.27 0.27 -10.38
N HIS A 220 -17.61 0.23 -10.35
CA HIS A 220 -18.37 0.65 -9.17
C HIS A 220 -18.02 -0.20 -7.95
N SER A 221 -17.90 0.42 -6.77
CA SER A 221 -17.45 -0.25 -5.54
C SER A 221 -18.27 -1.48 -5.15
N SER A 222 -19.58 -1.48 -5.42
CA SER A 222 -20.43 -2.66 -5.18
C SER A 222 -20.11 -3.86 -6.08
N LEU A 223 -19.44 -3.64 -7.21
CA LEU A 223 -19.02 -4.70 -8.13
C LEU A 223 -17.60 -5.19 -7.85
N ARG A 224 -16.80 -4.39 -7.17
CA ARG A 224 -15.46 -4.81 -6.70
C ARG A 224 -15.53 -5.92 -5.67
N ASN A 225 -16.65 -6.00 -4.91
CA ASN A 225 -16.90 -7.01 -3.87
C ASN A 225 -17.83 -8.15 -4.29
N THR A 226 -18.48 -8.06 -5.44
CA THR A 226 -19.30 -9.15 -5.97
C THR A 226 -18.43 -9.96 -6.91
N GLY A 227 -17.80 -11.03 -6.44
CA GLY A 227 -17.02 -12.02 -7.20
C GLY A 227 -17.37 -12.25 -8.68
N ALA A 228 -17.54 -11.17 -9.44
CA ALA A 228 -17.49 -11.25 -10.89
C ALA A 228 -16.06 -11.62 -11.27
N PRO A 229 -15.83 -12.69 -12.01
CA PRO A 229 -14.50 -13.07 -12.41
C PRO A 229 -13.88 -11.88 -13.14
N LYS A 230 -12.74 -11.38 -12.62
CA LYS A 230 -11.78 -10.63 -13.43
C LYS A 230 -11.66 -11.41 -14.75
N PRO A 231 -11.70 -10.75 -15.94
CA PRO A 231 -11.51 -11.49 -17.18
C PRO A 231 -10.30 -12.38 -16.98
N GLU A 232 -10.49 -13.67 -17.22
CA GLU A 232 -9.47 -14.68 -17.05
C GLU A 232 -8.21 -14.23 -17.79
N GLN A 233 -7.26 -13.66 -17.04
CA GLN A 233 -5.87 -13.84 -17.43
C GLN A 233 -5.69 -15.34 -17.33
N SER A 234 -5.51 -15.96 -18.48
CA SER A 234 -5.31 -17.38 -18.64
C SER A 234 -4.47 -17.91 -17.48
N ALA A 235 -5.08 -18.78 -16.67
CA ALA A 235 -4.38 -19.56 -15.67
C ALA A 235 -3.27 -20.31 -16.40
N SER A 236 -2.10 -19.73 -16.44
CA SER A 236 -0.88 -20.42 -16.84
C SER A 236 -0.52 -21.28 -15.66
N SER A 237 -0.65 -22.58 -15.85
CA SER A 237 -0.32 -23.69 -14.99
C SER A 237 -1.27 -23.86 -13.77
N GLY A 238 -1.70 -25.11 -13.54
CA GLY A 238 -2.53 -25.52 -12.38
C GLY A 238 -1.85 -25.35 -11.01
N ALA A 239 -0.75 -24.57 -10.94
CA ALA A 239 0.02 -24.28 -9.74
C ALA A 239 -0.61 -23.20 -8.85
N VAL A 240 -1.51 -22.34 -9.37
CA VAL A 240 -2.18 -21.29 -8.60
C VAL A 240 -3.69 -21.43 -8.74
N SER A 241 -4.40 -21.43 -7.62
CA SER A 241 -5.85 -21.40 -7.61
C SER A 241 -6.38 -20.39 -6.59
N ARG A 242 -7.55 -19.81 -6.86
CA ARG A 242 -8.26 -18.91 -5.95
C ARG A 242 -9.68 -19.38 -5.77
N VAL A 243 -10.13 -19.46 -4.53
CA VAL A 243 -11.51 -19.80 -4.16
C VAL A 243 -11.97 -18.85 -3.06
N THR A 244 -13.13 -18.25 -3.22
CA THR A 244 -13.79 -17.53 -2.13
C THR A 244 -14.59 -18.54 -1.28
N LYS A 245 -14.28 -18.63 0.01
CA LYS A 245 -14.98 -19.49 0.97
C LYS A 245 -15.73 -18.65 1.98
N THR A 246 -16.95 -19.05 2.30
CA THR A 246 -17.73 -18.43 3.38
C THR A 246 -17.73 -19.35 4.58
N TYR A 247 -17.37 -18.81 5.73
CA TYR A 247 -17.31 -19.52 7.01
C TYR A 247 -18.41 -18.99 7.92
N ALA A 248 -19.20 -19.91 8.47
CA ALA A 248 -20.17 -19.59 9.51
C ALA A 248 -19.44 -19.49 10.87
N LEU A 249 -19.62 -18.38 11.56
CA LEU A 249 -19.12 -18.14 12.91
C LEU A 249 -20.30 -17.94 13.86
N PRO A 250 -20.13 -18.11 15.17
CA PRO A 250 -21.19 -17.80 16.14
C PRO A 250 -21.70 -16.35 16.06
N SER A 251 -20.85 -15.43 15.59
CA SER A 251 -21.16 -13.99 15.42
C SER A 251 -21.70 -13.62 14.05
N GLY A 252 -21.87 -14.58 13.11
CA GLY A 252 -22.29 -14.34 11.73
C GLY A 252 -21.40 -15.07 10.72
N SER A 253 -21.50 -14.71 9.45
CA SER A 253 -20.67 -15.31 8.40
C SER A 253 -19.54 -14.37 7.98
N VAL A 254 -18.38 -14.94 7.68
CA VAL A 254 -17.22 -14.23 7.12
C VAL A 254 -16.81 -14.89 5.81
N SER A 255 -16.50 -14.09 4.79
CA SER A 255 -15.95 -14.59 3.54
C SER A 255 -14.44 -14.34 3.49
N ALA A 256 -13.71 -15.34 3.01
CA ALA A 256 -12.27 -15.26 2.81
C ALA A 256 -11.90 -15.72 1.40
N ASP A 257 -11.01 -14.98 0.74
CA ASP A 257 -10.35 -15.46 -0.47
C ASP A 257 -9.19 -16.37 -0.08
N VAL A 258 -9.27 -17.61 -0.51
CA VAL A 258 -8.21 -18.60 -0.32
C VAL A 258 -7.45 -18.74 -1.63
N ILE A 259 -6.18 -18.34 -1.62
CA ILE A 259 -5.29 -18.52 -2.75
C ILE A 259 -4.34 -19.66 -2.40
N THR A 260 -4.33 -20.69 -3.22
CA THR A 260 -3.43 -21.84 -3.07
C THR A 260 -2.35 -21.75 -4.15
N VAL A 261 -1.11 -21.88 -3.74
CA VAL A 261 0.05 -21.90 -4.64
C VAL A 261 0.83 -23.19 -4.39
N ASP A 262 1.03 -23.96 -5.44
CA ASP A 262 1.96 -25.09 -5.40
C ASP A 262 3.38 -24.56 -5.64
N THR A 263 4.11 -24.34 -4.56
CA THR A 263 5.48 -23.80 -4.61
C THR A 263 6.50 -24.77 -5.18
N SER A 264 6.16 -26.07 -5.28
CA SER A 264 7.01 -27.11 -5.88
C SER A 264 6.82 -27.23 -7.38
N ALA A 265 5.79 -26.63 -7.96
CA ALA A 265 5.51 -26.70 -9.38
C ALA A 265 6.59 -26.01 -10.23
N PRO A 266 6.98 -26.60 -11.38
CA PRO A 266 7.97 -26.00 -12.25
C PRO A 266 7.59 -24.57 -12.69
N GLY A 267 8.52 -23.64 -12.57
CA GLY A 267 8.32 -22.23 -12.94
C GLY A 267 7.67 -21.36 -11.86
N VAL A 268 7.28 -21.93 -10.72
CA VAL A 268 6.83 -21.15 -9.55
C VAL A 268 8.04 -20.68 -8.75
N SER A 269 8.07 -19.42 -8.38
CA SER A 269 9.05 -18.86 -7.45
C SER A 269 8.37 -17.93 -6.46
N VAL A 270 8.80 -17.98 -5.20
CA VAL A 270 8.32 -17.07 -4.15
C VAL A 270 9.41 -16.09 -3.82
N ARG A 271 9.07 -14.79 -3.80
CA ARG A 271 10.01 -13.71 -3.50
C ARG A 271 9.43 -12.76 -2.46
N ALA A 272 10.29 -12.25 -1.60
CA ALA A 272 9.95 -11.07 -0.81
C ALA A 272 10.27 -9.81 -1.64
N ALA A 273 9.33 -8.86 -1.67
CA ALA A 273 9.49 -7.62 -2.41
C ALA A 273 9.47 -6.42 -1.45
N MET A 274 10.38 -5.48 -1.67
CA MET A 274 10.38 -4.17 -1.02
C MET A 274 10.52 -3.08 -2.09
N VAL A 275 9.95 -1.90 -1.79
CA VAL A 275 10.05 -0.73 -2.68
C VAL A 275 11.53 -0.37 -2.91
N ASN A 276 11.98 -0.49 -4.17
CA ASN A 276 13.35 -0.19 -4.58
C ASN A 276 14.43 -0.91 -3.73
N GLN A 277 14.08 -2.03 -3.10
CA GLN A 277 14.94 -2.77 -2.15
C GLN A 277 15.51 -1.89 -1.01
N LYS A 278 14.79 -0.84 -0.64
CA LYS A 278 15.16 0.10 0.43
C LYS A 278 14.25 -0.06 1.64
N LEU A 279 14.87 -0.13 2.81
CA LEU A 279 14.15 -0.10 4.08
C LEU A 279 13.52 1.26 4.31
N GLY A 280 12.31 1.27 4.86
CA GLY A 280 11.58 2.50 5.18
C GLY A 280 10.91 3.17 3.99
N ALA A 281 11.16 2.73 2.77
CA ALA A 281 10.47 3.24 1.58
C ALA A 281 9.00 2.78 1.57
N SER A 282 8.13 3.59 1.00
CA SER A 282 6.73 3.27 0.78
C SER A 282 6.31 3.62 -0.63
N ALA A 283 5.40 2.83 -1.18
CA ALA A 283 4.77 3.08 -2.47
C ALA A 283 3.32 2.59 -2.43
N PRO A 284 2.44 3.06 -3.31
CA PRO A 284 1.13 2.46 -3.50
C PRO A 284 1.26 0.96 -3.78
N PHE A 285 0.38 0.15 -3.19
CA PHE A 285 0.40 -1.31 -3.38
C PHE A 285 0.31 -1.70 -4.87
N SER A 286 -0.51 -0.97 -5.64
CA SER A 286 -0.62 -1.15 -7.09
C SER A 286 0.71 -0.98 -7.84
N SER A 287 1.54 -0.02 -7.44
CA SER A 287 2.87 0.19 -8.01
C SER A 287 3.81 -0.98 -7.70
N ILE A 288 3.72 -1.54 -6.48
CA ILE A 288 4.49 -2.72 -6.09
C ILE A 288 4.02 -3.93 -6.91
N VAL A 289 2.71 -4.12 -7.06
CA VAL A 289 2.13 -5.18 -7.90
C VAL A 289 2.63 -5.07 -9.33
N SER A 290 2.53 -3.90 -9.95
CA SER A 290 2.96 -3.68 -11.33
C SER A 290 4.46 -3.89 -11.52
N ALA A 291 5.28 -3.46 -10.57
CA ALA A 291 6.72 -3.60 -10.63
C ALA A 291 7.21 -5.04 -10.38
N SER A 292 6.43 -5.83 -9.61
CA SER A 292 6.83 -7.21 -9.25
C SER A 292 6.65 -8.20 -10.38
N GLY A 293 5.69 -7.98 -11.29
CA GLY A 293 5.28 -8.94 -12.31
C GLY A 293 4.72 -10.26 -11.73
N ALA A 294 4.33 -10.26 -10.45
CA ALA A 294 3.88 -11.46 -9.75
C ALA A 294 2.41 -11.77 -10.04
N ASP A 295 2.07 -13.05 -10.22
CA ASP A 295 0.69 -13.53 -10.38
C ASP A 295 -0.10 -13.41 -9.08
N VAL A 296 0.57 -13.55 -7.93
CA VAL A 296 0.02 -13.41 -6.59
C VAL A 296 0.93 -12.52 -5.76
N ILE A 297 0.39 -11.53 -5.10
CA ILE A 297 1.12 -10.68 -4.15
C ILE A 297 0.27 -10.45 -2.91
N VAL A 298 0.89 -10.54 -1.75
CA VAL A 298 0.27 -10.31 -0.45
C VAL A 298 1.17 -9.42 0.39
N ASN A 299 0.58 -8.64 1.29
CA ASN A 299 1.35 -7.93 2.30
C ASN A 299 1.94 -8.92 3.32
N ALA A 300 3.13 -8.62 3.80
CA ALA A 300 3.84 -9.45 4.76
C ALA A 300 4.16 -8.65 6.03
N ASN A 301 5.38 -8.57 6.46
CA ASN A 301 5.86 -8.02 7.73
C ASN A 301 5.04 -6.85 8.29
N PHE A 302 4.87 -6.81 9.60
CA PHE A 302 4.42 -5.62 10.32
C PHE A 302 5.44 -4.48 10.16
N PHE A 303 4.99 -3.26 10.27
CA PHE A 303 5.82 -2.06 10.29
C PHE A 303 5.16 -0.94 11.10
N ALA A 304 5.92 0.08 11.49
CA ALA A 304 5.40 1.22 12.25
C ALA A 304 4.56 2.15 11.35
N ALA A 305 3.28 1.79 11.14
CA ALA A 305 2.38 2.45 10.19
C ALA A 305 1.93 3.85 10.61
N TYR A 306 1.84 4.11 11.94
CA TYR A 306 1.07 5.24 12.48
C TYR A 306 1.91 6.37 13.08
N SER A 307 3.22 6.22 13.16
CA SER A 307 4.08 7.10 13.97
C SER A 307 4.78 8.22 13.20
N GLY A 308 4.48 8.45 11.92
CA GLY A 308 5.25 9.39 11.08
C GLY A 308 6.74 9.00 10.92
N GLN A 309 7.14 7.87 11.50
CA GLN A 309 8.50 7.33 11.43
C GLN A 309 8.70 6.52 10.16
N ASP A 310 9.95 6.25 9.85
CA ASP A 310 10.32 5.39 8.72
C ASP A 310 9.63 4.03 8.80
N LYS A 311 9.17 3.52 7.67
CA LYS A 311 8.37 2.28 7.55
C LYS A 311 9.25 1.02 7.60
N PHE A 312 10.10 0.90 8.62
CA PHE A 312 10.95 -0.28 8.80
C PHE A 312 10.10 -1.51 9.15
N PRO A 313 10.43 -2.68 8.58
CA PRO A 313 9.74 -3.93 8.89
C PRO A 313 10.03 -4.37 10.33
N VAL A 314 9.19 -5.23 10.86
CA VAL A 314 9.40 -5.95 12.12
C VAL A 314 9.66 -7.42 11.77
N GLY A 315 10.73 -8.00 12.32
CA GLY A 315 11.18 -9.36 12.01
C GLY A 315 12.12 -9.42 10.80
N HIS A 316 12.18 -10.56 10.14
CA HIS A 316 13.12 -10.80 9.04
C HIS A 316 12.54 -10.43 7.68
N VAL A 317 13.40 -9.93 6.79
CA VAL A 317 13.14 -9.82 5.35
C VAL A 317 14.37 -10.32 4.61
N MET A 318 14.18 -11.39 3.83
CA MET A 318 15.19 -11.91 2.90
C MET A 318 14.57 -11.93 1.50
N ALA A 319 15.28 -11.42 0.51
CA ALA A 319 14.90 -11.44 -0.88
C ALA A 319 16.07 -11.94 -1.73
N ASP A 320 15.77 -12.82 -2.67
CA ASP A 320 16.74 -13.42 -3.60
C ASP A 320 18.03 -13.92 -2.88
N GLY A 321 17.85 -14.60 -1.74
CA GLY A 321 18.94 -15.15 -0.92
C GLY A 321 19.71 -14.11 -0.09
N THR A 322 19.33 -12.85 -0.15
CA THR A 322 20.00 -11.76 0.58
C THR A 322 19.11 -11.22 1.70
N PHE A 323 19.64 -11.16 2.91
CA PHE A 323 18.95 -10.45 4.00
C PHE A 323 18.96 -8.95 3.74
N LEU A 324 17.77 -8.36 3.76
CA LEU A 324 17.56 -6.92 3.70
C LEU A 324 17.33 -6.35 5.10
N TYR A 325 16.72 -7.13 5.99
CA TYR A 325 16.50 -6.78 7.39
C TYR A 325 16.54 -8.05 8.24
N GLY A 326 17.25 -8.01 9.36
CA GLY A 326 17.40 -9.16 10.23
C GLY A 326 17.32 -8.75 11.70
N VAL A 327 16.14 -8.96 12.32
CA VAL A 327 15.90 -8.78 13.76
C VAL A 327 15.05 -9.96 14.23
N SER A 328 15.57 -10.74 15.16
CA SER A 328 14.95 -11.97 15.66
C SER A 328 13.66 -11.74 16.45
N GLY A 329 12.83 -12.77 16.58
CA GLY A 329 11.75 -12.84 17.57
C GLY A 329 10.35 -13.08 17.05
N LEU A 330 10.08 -13.00 15.74
CA LEU A 330 8.76 -13.30 15.17
C LEU A 330 8.75 -14.62 14.40
N THR A 331 7.57 -15.25 14.35
CA THR A 331 7.35 -16.35 13.41
C THR A 331 7.63 -15.88 11.98
N SER A 332 8.37 -16.68 11.25
CA SER A 332 8.79 -16.39 9.88
C SER A 332 8.34 -17.48 8.92
N PHE A 333 8.00 -17.07 7.71
CA PHE A 333 7.83 -17.93 6.55
C PHE A 333 9.05 -17.79 5.66
N GLY A 334 9.71 -18.91 5.38
CA GLY A 334 10.85 -19.01 4.46
C GLY A 334 10.50 -19.91 3.28
N PHE A 335 11.13 -19.63 2.14
CA PHE A 335 10.95 -20.41 0.92
C PHE A 335 12.31 -20.70 0.32
N THR A 336 12.54 -21.97 -0.05
CA THR A 336 13.73 -22.36 -0.79
C THR A 336 13.55 -22.16 -2.29
N GLY A 337 14.64 -22.17 -3.04
CA GLY A 337 14.58 -22.16 -4.51
C GLY A 337 13.90 -23.40 -5.11
N SER A 338 13.85 -24.51 -4.38
CA SER A 338 13.15 -25.76 -4.75
C SER A 338 11.65 -25.75 -4.39
N GLY A 339 11.16 -24.69 -3.73
CA GLY A 339 9.75 -24.55 -3.32
C GLY A 339 9.41 -25.13 -1.95
N ALA A 340 10.40 -25.64 -1.18
CA ALA A 340 10.15 -26.06 0.20
C ALA A 340 9.80 -24.84 1.07
N VAL A 341 8.86 -25.03 2.00
CA VAL A 341 8.33 -23.98 2.86
C VAL A 341 8.79 -24.21 4.29
N TYR A 342 9.38 -23.17 4.87
CA TYR A 342 9.74 -23.12 6.29
C TYR A 342 8.73 -22.28 7.06
N VAL A 343 8.33 -22.73 8.23
CA VAL A 343 7.53 -21.98 9.19
C VAL A 343 8.11 -22.18 10.57
N GLY A 344 8.68 -21.13 11.17
CA GLY A 344 9.33 -21.26 12.47
C GLY A 344 9.74 -19.91 13.05
N ARG A 345 10.59 -19.95 14.08
CA ARG A 345 11.19 -18.78 14.73
C ARG A 345 12.70 -18.83 14.64
N PRO A 346 13.29 -18.52 13.49
CA PRO A 346 14.72 -18.66 13.32
C PRO A 346 15.48 -17.63 14.18
N ALA A 347 16.54 -18.08 14.79
CA ALA A 347 17.61 -17.20 15.23
C ALA A 347 18.50 -16.89 14.03
N VAL A 348 18.77 -15.61 13.81
CA VAL A 348 19.57 -15.13 12.69
C VAL A 348 20.80 -14.42 13.23
N PHE A 349 21.96 -14.78 12.69
CA PHE A 349 23.23 -14.16 12.98
C PHE A 349 23.92 -13.81 11.66
N PHE A 350 24.72 -12.76 11.67
CA PHE A 350 25.50 -12.34 10.52
C PHE A 350 26.97 -12.44 10.87
N TYR A 351 27.65 -13.41 10.30
CA TYR A 351 29.07 -13.63 10.56
C TYR A 351 29.91 -12.93 9.52
N VAL A 352 30.83 -12.09 9.98
CA VAL A 352 31.90 -11.55 9.15
C VAL A 352 33.17 -12.31 9.49
N ARG A 353 33.74 -13.01 8.51
CA ARG A 353 34.90 -13.89 8.69
C ARG A 353 36.06 -13.49 7.80
N GLY A 354 37.28 -13.48 8.35
CA GLY A 354 38.51 -13.21 7.63
C GLY A 354 39.70 -13.06 8.52
N GLY A 355 40.91 -13.23 8.01
CA GLY A 355 42.13 -13.11 8.78
C GLY A 355 42.24 -14.06 9.98
N GLY A 356 41.58 -15.23 9.93
CA GLY A 356 41.48 -16.16 11.05
C GLY A 356 40.50 -15.77 12.15
N ASN A 357 39.75 -14.68 11.99
CA ASN A 357 38.76 -14.18 12.97
C ASN A 357 37.34 -14.33 12.45
N SER A 358 36.38 -14.27 13.39
CA SER A 358 34.93 -14.25 13.09
C SER A 358 34.25 -13.25 14.02
N TRP A 359 33.54 -12.32 13.46
CA TRP A 359 32.69 -11.34 14.17
C TRP A 359 31.25 -11.68 13.93
N ALA A 360 30.47 -11.86 15.00
CA ALA A 360 29.04 -12.09 14.93
C ALA A 360 28.30 -10.75 15.10
N CYS A 361 27.46 -10.39 14.12
CA CYS A 361 26.50 -9.33 14.28
C CYS A 361 25.12 -9.97 14.53
N TYR A 362 24.44 -9.53 15.60
CA TYR A 362 23.15 -10.09 16.00
C TYR A 362 21.98 -9.54 15.21
N GLU A 363 22.16 -8.38 14.58
CA GLU A 363 21.14 -7.73 13.80
C GLU A 363 21.71 -7.19 12.47
N MET A 364 20.83 -7.07 11.47
CA MET A 364 21.15 -6.42 10.19
C MET A 364 20.17 -5.30 9.92
N ASN A 365 20.73 -4.13 9.59
CA ASN A 365 19.98 -2.93 9.20
C ASN A 365 18.95 -2.47 10.25
N SER A 366 19.14 -2.86 11.49
CA SER A 366 18.29 -2.46 12.60
C SER A 366 18.50 -1.00 12.99
N LYS A 367 17.42 -0.36 13.42
CA LYS A 367 17.50 0.97 14.06
C LYS A 367 17.91 0.92 15.53
N ALA A 368 17.84 -0.25 16.15
CA ALA A 368 18.32 -0.45 17.50
C ALA A 368 19.85 -0.45 17.49
N GLN A 369 20.43 0.22 18.46
CA GLN A 369 21.84 0.17 18.77
C GLN A 369 21.94 0.14 20.30
N GLY A 370 22.54 -0.88 20.84
CA GLY A 370 22.75 -1.07 22.28
C GLY A 370 24.24 -1.24 22.58
N SER A 371 24.67 -0.92 23.80
CA SER A 371 26.08 -1.06 24.22
C SER A 371 26.57 -2.49 24.15
N ASP A 372 25.66 -3.46 24.26
CA ASP A 372 25.88 -4.90 24.20
C ASP A 372 25.58 -5.52 22.81
N LEU A 373 25.17 -4.70 21.82
CA LEU A 373 24.79 -5.17 20.49
C LEU A 373 25.92 -5.01 19.46
N SER A 374 25.82 -5.83 18.42
CA SER A 374 26.57 -5.70 17.18
C SER A 374 25.60 -5.74 16.00
N VAL A 375 25.70 -4.74 15.13
CA VAL A 375 24.79 -4.57 13.99
C VAL A 375 25.59 -4.38 12.72
N VAL A 376 25.20 -5.08 11.65
CA VAL A 376 25.74 -4.82 10.30
C VAL A 376 24.76 -3.98 9.49
N TYR A 377 25.28 -2.94 8.83
CA TYR A 377 24.52 -2.01 8.00
C TYR A 377 24.95 -2.09 6.55
N THR A 378 24.03 -2.44 5.66
CA THR A 378 24.24 -2.56 4.22
C THR A 378 23.60 -1.39 3.46
N PRO A 379 23.85 -1.22 2.15
CA PRO A 379 23.19 -0.19 1.34
C PRO A 379 21.65 -0.24 1.34
N ALA A 380 21.04 -1.36 1.73
CA ALA A 380 19.59 -1.45 1.92
C ALA A 380 19.08 -0.55 3.06
N PHE A 381 19.92 -0.24 4.06
CA PHE A 381 19.61 0.73 5.12
C PHE A 381 19.63 2.17 4.60
N GLY A 382 20.55 2.48 3.70
CA GLY A 382 20.77 3.82 3.15
C GLY A 382 22.24 4.07 2.85
N GLY A 383 22.60 5.32 2.57
CA GLY A 383 23.98 5.73 2.27
C GLY A 383 24.85 5.95 3.52
N SER A 384 24.23 5.97 4.72
CA SER A 384 24.96 6.18 5.98
C SER A 384 24.14 5.66 7.16
N VAL A 385 24.83 5.37 8.26
CA VAL A 385 24.20 4.98 9.53
C VAL A 385 24.43 6.07 10.60
N PRO A 386 23.37 6.61 11.22
CA PRO A 386 23.49 7.47 12.39
C PRO A 386 23.88 6.63 13.60
N ILE A 387 24.94 7.04 14.29
CA ILE A 387 25.42 6.39 15.51
C ILE A 387 24.64 6.91 16.71
N LYS A 388 24.08 5.99 17.49
CA LYS A 388 23.25 6.30 18.67
C LYS A 388 23.94 5.99 20.00
N ILE A 389 25.06 5.27 19.95
CA ILE A 389 25.82 4.82 21.12
C ILE A 389 27.30 5.01 20.84
N ASP A 390 28.09 5.12 21.90
CA ASP A 390 29.55 5.04 21.80
C ASP A 390 29.97 3.58 21.52
N GLY A 391 30.95 3.41 20.64
CA GLY A 391 31.37 2.08 20.20
C GLY A 391 32.47 2.09 19.16
N THR A 392 32.57 1.01 18.41
CA THR A 392 33.52 0.86 17.30
C THR A 392 32.76 0.64 16.01
N ALA A 393 33.09 1.42 14.97
CA ALA A 393 32.62 1.21 13.60
C ALA A 393 33.74 0.60 12.76
N THR A 394 33.38 -0.45 12.00
CA THR A 394 34.28 -1.09 11.04
C THR A 394 33.64 -1.02 9.66
N THR A 395 34.32 -0.36 8.73
CA THR A 395 33.87 -0.20 7.34
C THR A 395 34.52 -1.25 6.46
N VAL A 396 33.71 -1.93 5.67
CA VAL A 396 34.15 -2.91 4.68
C VAL A 396 33.72 -2.44 3.29
N ALA A 397 34.64 -2.36 2.36
CA ALA A 397 34.38 -2.05 0.96
C ALA A 397 35.04 -3.13 0.08
N ASP A 398 34.30 -3.60 -0.94
CA ASP A 398 34.78 -4.63 -1.88
C ASP A 398 35.38 -5.87 -1.17
N GLY A 399 34.77 -6.25 -0.04
CA GLY A 399 35.18 -7.40 0.77
C GLY A 399 36.45 -7.19 1.59
N VAL A 400 36.95 -5.96 1.74
CA VAL A 400 38.15 -5.63 2.52
C VAL A 400 37.79 -4.64 3.60
N ILE A 401 38.32 -4.82 4.83
CA ILE A 401 38.18 -3.82 5.90
C ILE A 401 39.03 -2.60 5.54
N THR A 402 38.37 -1.45 5.36
CA THR A 402 39.01 -0.20 4.94
C THR A 402 39.18 0.81 6.07
N ASP A 403 38.34 0.72 7.11
CA ASP A 403 38.42 1.61 8.27
C ASP A 403 37.95 0.89 9.55
N VAL A 404 38.63 1.17 10.66
CA VAL A 404 38.25 0.74 12.01
C VAL A 404 38.49 1.91 12.95
N ARG A 405 37.42 2.42 13.55
CA ARG A 405 37.56 3.58 14.45
C ARG A 405 36.53 3.61 15.56
N ALA A 406 36.91 4.23 16.67
CA ALA A 406 35.94 4.60 17.67
C ALA A 406 34.92 5.60 17.12
N VAL A 407 33.68 5.47 17.53
CA VAL A 407 32.57 6.36 17.17
C VAL A 407 31.79 6.77 18.43
N ALA A 408 31.26 7.98 18.43
CA ALA A 408 30.44 8.51 19.49
C ALA A 408 28.99 8.70 19.05
N ALA A 409 28.07 8.66 20.02
CA ALA A 409 26.66 8.98 19.79
C ALA A 409 26.52 10.38 19.12
N GLY A 410 25.69 10.46 18.08
CA GLY A 410 25.49 11.67 17.29
C GLY A 410 26.34 11.74 16.00
N GLU A 411 27.35 10.90 15.85
CA GLU A 411 28.10 10.79 14.60
C GLU A 411 27.30 10.10 13.50
N THR A 412 27.82 10.17 12.28
CA THR A 412 27.31 9.44 11.11
C THR A 412 28.47 8.74 10.41
N VAL A 413 28.27 7.48 10.04
CA VAL A 413 29.24 6.66 9.30
C VAL A 413 28.68 6.35 7.92
N ALA A 414 29.43 6.65 6.85
CA ALA A 414 29.03 6.35 5.49
C ALA A 414 29.04 4.83 5.23
N ILE A 415 28.03 4.32 4.52
CA ILE A 415 27.96 2.93 4.08
C ILE A 415 28.49 2.87 2.64
N PRO A 416 29.55 2.09 2.36
CA PRO A 416 30.03 1.92 0.99
C PRO A 416 28.98 1.27 0.07
N ALA A 417 28.89 1.75 -1.18
CA ALA A 417 27.95 1.19 -2.16
C ALA A 417 28.17 -0.33 -2.39
N ASN A 418 29.44 -0.76 -2.40
CA ASN A 418 29.84 -2.16 -2.56
C ASN A 418 30.38 -2.71 -1.22
N GLY A 419 29.63 -2.53 -0.12
CA GLY A 419 30.13 -2.94 1.18
C GLY A 419 29.12 -2.80 2.30
N TYR A 420 29.62 -2.67 3.50
CA TYR A 420 28.80 -2.55 4.72
C TYR A 420 29.61 -1.93 5.87
N VAL A 421 28.91 -1.56 6.93
CA VAL A 421 29.50 -1.09 8.18
C VAL A 421 29.05 -2.00 9.31
N MET A 422 29.96 -2.50 10.12
CA MET A 422 29.67 -3.11 11.41
C MET A 422 29.77 -2.06 12.51
N VAL A 423 28.79 -2.00 13.39
CA VAL A 423 28.81 -1.16 14.60
C VAL A 423 28.74 -2.08 15.81
N PHE A 424 29.73 -1.96 16.69
CA PHE A 424 29.87 -2.70 17.94
C PHE A 424 29.76 -1.74 19.11
N GLY A 425 28.85 -2.00 20.04
CA GLY A 425 28.78 -1.23 21.29
C GLY A 425 29.96 -1.50 22.24
N ASN A 426 30.21 -0.58 23.16
CA ASN A 426 31.36 -0.66 24.07
C ASN A 426 31.32 -1.89 24.98
N ASP A 427 30.15 -2.32 25.46
CA ASP A 427 30.05 -3.53 26.29
C ASP A 427 30.36 -4.78 25.46
N PHE A 428 29.93 -4.79 24.17
CA PHE A 428 30.28 -5.85 23.24
C PHE A 428 31.82 -5.93 23.02
N THR A 429 32.47 -4.79 22.76
CA THR A 429 33.93 -4.75 22.52
C THR A 429 34.77 -5.03 23.75
N SER A 430 34.22 -4.85 24.95
CA SER A 430 34.90 -5.15 26.23
C SER A 430 34.95 -6.64 26.55
N THR A 431 34.26 -7.50 25.80
CA THR A 431 34.24 -8.93 26.03
C THR A 431 35.59 -9.60 25.70
N SER A 432 35.96 -10.61 26.45
CA SER A 432 37.26 -11.31 26.28
C SER A 432 37.38 -12.06 24.94
N TRP A 433 36.27 -12.32 24.27
CA TRP A 433 36.23 -13.01 22.98
C TRP A 433 36.19 -12.03 21.77
N TYR A 434 35.95 -10.74 21.97
CA TYR A 434 36.05 -9.75 20.91
C TYR A 434 37.51 -9.64 20.43
N ARG A 435 37.67 -9.50 19.14
CA ARG A 435 38.96 -9.20 18.49
C ARG A 435 38.77 -8.00 17.61
N GLU A 436 39.60 -6.99 17.79
CA GLU A 436 39.53 -5.79 16.98
C GLU A 436 39.81 -6.13 15.51
N PRO A 437 38.93 -5.72 14.58
CA PRO A 437 39.17 -5.92 13.16
C PRO A 437 40.39 -5.14 12.69
N ALA A 438 41.16 -5.70 11.74
CA ALA A 438 42.36 -5.04 11.21
C ALA A 438 42.11 -4.54 9.77
N VAL A 439 42.45 -3.27 9.50
CA VAL A 439 42.42 -2.69 8.16
C VAL A 439 43.28 -3.52 7.21
N GLY A 440 42.79 -3.71 5.97
CA GLY A 440 43.43 -4.53 4.93
C GLY A 440 43.04 -6.02 4.98
N THR A 441 42.28 -6.46 5.98
CA THR A 441 41.81 -7.84 6.08
C THR A 441 40.71 -8.11 5.06
N SER A 442 40.84 -9.13 4.22
CA SER A 442 39.74 -9.63 3.38
C SER A 442 38.75 -10.40 4.22
N VAL A 443 37.46 -10.08 4.07
CA VAL A 443 36.38 -10.64 4.86
C VAL A 443 35.16 -11.00 4.01
N THR A 444 34.38 -11.98 4.48
CA THR A 444 33.12 -12.39 3.88
C THR A 444 32.00 -12.29 4.92
N LEU A 445 30.91 -11.65 4.55
CA LEU A 445 29.66 -11.62 5.31
C LEU A 445 28.79 -12.81 4.95
N THR A 446 28.39 -13.61 5.95
CA THR A 446 27.57 -14.80 5.76
C THR A 446 26.46 -14.81 6.80
N PRO A 447 25.18 -14.93 6.42
CA PRO A 447 24.11 -15.16 7.37
C PRO A 447 24.19 -16.58 7.94
N GLY A 448 23.84 -16.74 9.21
CA GLY A 448 23.56 -18.01 9.85
C GLY A 448 22.13 -18.06 10.32
N LEU A 449 21.39 -19.03 9.87
CA LEU A 449 20.01 -19.31 10.25
C LEU A 449 19.98 -20.60 11.06
N THR A 450 19.37 -20.55 12.24
CA THR A 450 19.16 -21.75 13.07
C THR A 450 17.75 -21.70 13.68
N ASP A 451 17.10 -22.85 13.72
CA ASP A 451 15.86 -23.02 14.46
C ASP A 451 15.86 -24.38 15.12
N SER A 452 15.75 -24.43 16.46
CA SER A 452 15.75 -25.66 17.22
C SER A 452 14.50 -26.51 16.98
N ASP A 453 13.41 -25.88 16.56
CA ASP A 453 12.11 -26.53 16.44
C ASP A 453 11.92 -27.23 15.08
N THR A 454 12.78 -26.91 14.11
CA THR A 454 12.72 -27.43 12.73
C THR A 454 14.01 -28.17 12.33
N SER A 455 14.42 -29.15 13.14
CA SER A 455 15.61 -29.94 12.83
C SER A 455 15.46 -30.68 11.50
N GLY A 456 16.46 -30.49 10.60
CA GLY A 456 16.49 -31.13 9.29
C GLY A 456 15.95 -30.30 8.12
N PHE A 457 15.42 -29.11 8.34
CA PHE A 457 15.12 -28.20 7.25
C PHE A 457 16.42 -27.57 6.70
N PRO A 458 16.62 -27.50 5.37
CA PRO A 458 17.81 -26.90 4.78
C PRO A 458 17.75 -25.36 4.86
N MET A 459 18.04 -24.81 6.03
CA MET A 459 17.94 -23.38 6.31
C MET A 459 18.80 -22.53 5.38
N GLU A 460 19.92 -23.06 4.91
CA GLU A 460 20.86 -22.42 4.00
C GLU A 460 20.31 -22.28 2.56
N GLU A 461 19.29 -23.07 2.20
CA GLU A 461 18.64 -23.00 0.88
C GLU A 461 17.51 -21.96 0.83
N ILE A 462 17.17 -21.32 1.95
CA ILE A 462 16.13 -20.30 1.96
C ILE A 462 16.58 -19.10 1.12
N THR A 463 15.76 -18.73 0.14
CA THR A 463 16.00 -17.60 -0.77
C THR A 463 15.05 -16.43 -0.53
N ALA A 464 13.91 -16.67 0.11
CA ALA A 464 12.96 -15.62 0.50
C ALA A 464 12.44 -15.89 1.90
N MET A 465 12.35 -14.84 2.73
CA MET A 465 11.79 -14.93 4.08
C MET A 465 11.07 -13.64 4.45
N VAL A 466 9.94 -13.79 5.10
CA VAL A 466 9.16 -12.71 5.70
C VAL A 466 8.71 -13.12 7.09
N SER A 467 8.47 -12.14 7.97
CA SER A 467 8.02 -12.40 9.32
C SER A 467 6.62 -11.84 9.57
N GLY A 468 5.91 -12.45 10.49
CA GLY A 468 4.57 -12.04 10.88
C GLY A 468 4.15 -12.71 12.18
N GLY A 469 2.85 -12.89 12.35
CA GLY A 469 2.25 -13.54 13.51
C GLY A 469 0.85 -12.99 13.79
N PRO A 470 0.18 -13.52 14.81
CA PRO A 470 0.62 -14.66 15.62
C PRO A 470 0.51 -15.98 14.85
N ARG A 471 1.24 -17.00 15.29
CA ARG A 471 1.01 -18.38 14.84
C ARG A 471 -0.35 -18.82 15.36
N LEU A 472 -1.26 -19.17 14.46
CA LEU A 472 -2.63 -19.54 14.78
C LEU A 472 -2.85 -21.05 14.81
N VAL A 473 -2.09 -21.77 14.00
CA VAL A 473 -2.13 -23.23 13.88
C VAL A 473 -0.70 -23.75 13.86
N GLU A 474 -0.43 -24.80 14.60
CA GLU A 474 0.85 -25.51 14.65
C GLU A 474 0.59 -27.02 14.70
N ASN A 475 1.24 -27.78 13.82
CA ASN A 475 1.05 -29.22 13.70
C ASN A 475 -0.41 -29.67 13.64
N GLY A 476 -1.25 -28.92 12.90
CA GLY A 476 -2.67 -29.17 12.75
C GLY A 476 -3.54 -28.80 13.96
N ALA A 477 -2.97 -28.32 15.06
CA ALA A 477 -3.68 -27.89 16.25
C ALA A 477 -3.78 -26.35 16.34
N ILE A 478 -4.94 -25.84 16.79
CA ILE A 478 -5.11 -24.41 17.04
C ILE A 478 -4.26 -23.99 18.24
N CYS A 479 -3.45 -22.95 18.07
CA CYS A 479 -2.68 -22.35 19.15
C CYS A 479 -3.61 -21.64 20.13
N THR A 480 -3.69 -22.12 21.36
CA THR A 480 -4.54 -21.53 22.41
C THR A 480 -3.89 -20.34 23.11
N THR A 481 -2.57 -20.23 23.01
CA THR A 481 -1.79 -19.12 23.56
C THR A 481 -1.07 -18.42 22.42
N LEU A 482 -1.36 -17.13 22.26
CA LEU A 482 -0.66 -16.31 21.26
C LEU A 482 0.72 -15.92 21.75
N GLU A 483 1.61 -15.69 20.80
CA GLU A 483 2.97 -15.22 21.03
C GLU A 483 3.00 -13.88 21.79
N PRO A 484 4.04 -13.61 22.59
CA PRO A 484 4.23 -12.30 23.21
C PRO A 484 4.12 -11.17 22.19
N GLY A 485 3.41 -10.10 22.53
CA GLY A 485 3.13 -8.98 21.62
C GLY A 485 1.83 -9.12 20.80
N PHE A 486 1.22 -10.31 20.74
CA PHE A 486 -0.06 -10.53 20.03
C PHE A 486 -1.25 -10.74 20.96
N GLN A 487 -1.12 -10.51 22.26
CA GLN A 487 -2.17 -10.71 23.26
C GLN A 487 -3.12 -9.51 23.40
N GLU A 488 -2.82 -8.39 22.73
CA GLU A 488 -3.66 -7.18 22.77
C GLU A 488 -4.99 -7.38 22.03
N ALA A 489 -6.03 -6.68 22.49
CA ALA A 489 -7.39 -6.73 21.92
C ALA A 489 -7.43 -6.48 20.41
N ARG A 490 -6.55 -5.65 19.87
CA ARG A 490 -6.43 -5.41 18.42
C ARG A 490 -6.11 -6.66 17.61
N PHE A 491 -5.47 -7.68 18.23
CA PHE A 491 -5.17 -8.95 17.57
C PHE A 491 -6.19 -10.06 17.91
N THR A 492 -6.78 -10.01 19.09
CA THR A 492 -7.60 -11.09 19.63
C THR A 492 -9.10 -10.88 19.44
N SER A 493 -9.60 -9.65 19.46
CA SER A 493 -11.02 -9.34 19.43
C SER A 493 -11.45 -8.27 18.42
N ALA A 494 -10.53 -7.47 17.88
CA ALA A 494 -10.88 -6.46 16.88
C ALA A 494 -11.27 -7.11 15.54
N VAL A 495 -12.41 -6.70 14.99
CA VAL A 495 -12.87 -7.12 13.66
C VAL A 495 -12.18 -6.24 12.62
N THR A 496 -11.22 -6.80 11.90
CA THR A 496 -10.49 -6.12 10.82
C THR A 496 -10.12 -7.12 9.73
N SER A 497 -9.77 -6.63 8.54
CA SER A 497 -9.20 -7.47 7.49
C SER A 497 -7.88 -8.10 7.97
N ARG A 498 -7.65 -9.35 7.60
CA ARG A 498 -6.44 -10.11 7.94
C ARG A 498 -5.91 -10.81 6.71
N THR A 499 -4.58 -10.91 6.65
CA THR A 499 -3.87 -11.82 5.74
C THR A 499 -3.22 -12.91 6.57
N ALA A 500 -3.40 -14.15 6.18
CA ALA A 500 -2.75 -15.30 6.81
C ALA A 500 -1.98 -16.09 5.74
N LEU A 501 -0.77 -16.52 6.08
CA LEU A 501 0.00 -17.49 5.31
C LEU A 501 -0.18 -18.86 5.95
N ILE A 502 -0.43 -19.88 5.15
CA ILE A 502 -0.68 -21.25 5.59
C ILE A 502 0.20 -22.16 4.74
N SER A 503 0.99 -23.00 5.39
CA SER A 503 1.65 -24.14 4.73
C SER A 503 0.80 -25.39 4.93
N LEU A 504 0.56 -26.12 3.85
CA LEU A 504 -0.10 -27.43 3.87
C LEU A 504 0.98 -28.48 3.63
N PHE A 505 1.20 -29.33 4.64
CA PHE A 505 2.14 -30.44 4.57
C PHE A 505 1.42 -31.72 4.19
#